data_2c4e86103566845d94a41920183995b3
#
_entry.id   2c4e86103566845d94a41920183995b3
#
_cell.length_a   1.000
_cell.length_b   1.000
_cell.length_c   1.000
_cell.angle_alpha   90.00
_cell.angle_beta   90.00
_cell.angle_gamma   90.00
#
_symmetry.space_group_name_H-M   'P 1'
#
loop_
_entity.id
_entity.type
_entity.pdbx_description
1 polymer ?
#
loop_
_entity_poly.entity_id
_entity_poly.type
_entity_poly.pdbx_seq_one_letter_code
_entity_poly.pdbx_strand_id
1 'polypeptide(L)'
;LGLPYTTSPESYADFEVSSVPANANGTFASGAQTVTYLYKRKQSGGVRVNYLDNHGNSIETPDDITGTENVGLPYTTSPKTIPYYDLITVPTNANGVFTVAPITVDYIYKRQDAGNVIIEYLDENGNVPLETPEVLDGTEKLGMPYTSSVKSFDNFDVISVPTNANGTFVSGSQTVTYVYRRKDAGNV
;
A
#
# COMPACT_ATOMS: atom_id res chain seq x y z
N LEU A 1 54.01 -33.46 -23.16
CA LEU A 1 53.85 -34.28 -21.97
C LEU A 1 54.65 -33.72 -20.80
N GLY A 2 54.09 -33.71 -19.59
CA GLY A 2 54.74 -33.27 -18.36
C GLY A 2 54.90 -31.78 -18.15
N LEU A 3 54.54 -30.91 -19.11
CA LEU A 3 54.51 -29.48 -18.90
C LEU A 3 53.26 -29.07 -18.09
N PRO A 4 53.35 -28.07 -17.19
CA PRO A 4 52.20 -27.61 -16.41
C PRO A 4 51.20 -26.89 -17.29
N TYR A 5 49.92 -26.95 -16.90
CA TYR A 5 48.85 -26.11 -17.40
C TYR A 5 48.05 -25.50 -16.23
N THR A 6 47.45 -24.35 -16.47
CA THR A 6 46.52 -23.66 -15.56
C THR A 6 45.33 -23.20 -16.36
N THR A 7 44.15 -23.43 -15.83
CA THR A 7 42.89 -22.91 -16.38
C THR A 7 42.22 -22.01 -15.36
N SER A 8 41.32 -21.14 -15.82
CA SER A 8 40.53 -20.23 -14.98
C SER A 8 39.09 -20.31 -15.38
N PRO A 9 38.13 -20.15 -14.43
CA PRO A 9 36.74 -20.07 -14.78
C PRO A 9 36.44 -18.79 -15.57
N GLU A 10 35.50 -18.89 -16.50
CA GLU A 10 34.89 -17.75 -17.18
C GLU A 10 33.98 -16.94 -16.24
N SER A 11 33.83 -15.64 -16.52
CA SER A 11 32.93 -14.77 -15.76
C SER A 11 31.60 -14.58 -16.50
N TYR A 12 30.49 -14.85 -15.85
CA TYR A 12 29.16 -14.68 -16.39
C TYR A 12 28.35 -13.70 -15.51
N ALA A 13 27.54 -12.86 -16.17
CA ALA A 13 26.76 -11.81 -15.47
C ALA A 13 25.83 -12.39 -14.39
N ASP A 14 25.10 -13.45 -14.73
CA ASP A 14 24.04 -14.02 -13.89
C ASP A 14 24.46 -15.27 -13.11
N PHE A 15 25.71 -15.74 -13.30
CA PHE A 15 26.21 -16.97 -12.69
C PHE A 15 27.46 -16.71 -11.87
N GLU A 16 27.67 -17.58 -10.88
CA GLU A 16 28.89 -17.66 -10.09
C GLU A 16 29.43 -19.09 -10.11
N VAL A 17 30.74 -19.23 -9.92
CA VAL A 17 31.37 -20.55 -9.86
C VAL A 17 30.88 -21.29 -8.62
N SER A 18 30.26 -22.43 -8.80
CA SER A 18 29.82 -23.30 -7.69
C SER A 18 30.85 -24.37 -7.34
N SER A 19 31.71 -24.77 -8.31
CA SER A 19 32.78 -25.72 -8.08
C SER A 19 33.93 -25.47 -9.03
N VAL A 20 35.13 -25.42 -8.46
CA VAL A 20 36.42 -25.45 -9.19
C VAL A 20 36.91 -26.91 -9.21
N PRO A 21 37.18 -27.48 -10.40
CA PRO A 21 37.63 -28.86 -10.50
C PRO A 21 39.07 -29.03 -9.95
N ALA A 22 39.31 -30.16 -9.34
CA ALA A 22 40.65 -30.49 -8.77
C ALA A 22 41.79 -30.44 -9.82
N ASN A 23 41.41 -30.69 -11.09
CA ASN A 23 42.36 -30.64 -12.22
C ASN A 23 42.36 -29.30 -12.96
N ALA A 24 41.95 -28.19 -12.30
CA ALA A 24 42.08 -26.83 -12.86
C ALA A 24 43.54 -26.48 -13.17
N ASN A 25 44.43 -27.01 -12.39
CA ASN A 25 45.90 -26.99 -12.60
C ASN A 25 46.43 -28.41 -12.70
N GLY A 26 47.36 -28.64 -13.58
CA GLY A 26 47.91 -29.96 -13.76
C GLY A 26 49.11 -30.02 -14.70
N THR A 27 49.41 -31.19 -15.20
CA THR A 27 50.43 -31.44 -16.23
C THR A 27 49.80 -32.16 -17.40
N PHE A 28 50.25 -31.84 -18.61
CA PHE A 28 49.80 -32.51 -19.82
C PHE A 28 50.17 -33.97 -19.81
N ALA A 29 49.19 -34.87 -19.91
CA ALA A 29 49.31 -36.31 -20.03
C ALA A 29 49.07 -36.78 -21.48
N SER A 30 49.30 -38.04 -21.77
CA SER A 30 48.91 -38.65 -23.06
C SER A 30 47.39 -38.81 -23.11
N GLY A 31 46.75 -38.26 -24.12
CA GLY A 31 45.28 -38.25 -24.30
C GLY A 31 44.63 -36.94 -23.91
N ALA A 32 43.36 -36.80 -24.29
CA ALA A 32 42.58 -35.60 -23.98
C ALA A 32 42.26 -35.51 -22.49
N GLN A 33 42.44 -34.33 -21.92
CA GLN A 33 42.06 -34.01 -20.54
C GLN A 33 40.95 -32.98 -20.57
N THR A 34 39.89 -33.22 -19.76
CA THR A 34 38.74 -32.29 -19.62
C THR A 34 38.80 -31.61 -18.27
N VAL A 35 38.67 -30.28 -18.26
CA VAL A 35 38.55 -29.47 -17.05
C VAL A 35 37.13 -28.86 -17.07
N THR A 36 36.30 -29.21 -16.07
CA THR A 36 34.89 -28.79 -16.03
C THR A 36 34.64 -27.92 -14.82
N TYR A 37 34.34 -26.61 -15.05
CA TYR A 37 33.84 -25.70 -14.04
C TYR A 37 32.33 -25.79 -13.94
N LEU A 38 31.80 -25.84 -12.72
CA LEU A 38 30.37 -25.80 -12.47
C LEU A 38 29.95 -24.41 -12.03
N TYR A 39 28.82 -23.97 -12.53
CA TYR A 39 28.25 -22.67 -12.21
C TYR A 39 26.85 -22.84 -11.66
N LYS A 40 26.48 -21.96 -10.75
CA LYS A 40 25.10 -21.79 -10.29
C LYS A 40 24.66 -20.36 -10.56
N ARG A 41 23.36 -20.14 -10.68
CA ARG A 41 22.82 -18.81 -10.85
C ARG A 41 23.01 -18.02 -9.55
N LYS A 42 23.32 -16.72 -9.67
CA LYS A 42 23.50 -15.84 -8.51
C LYS A 42 22.19 -15.70 -7.72
N GLN A 43 22.32 -15.51 -6.41
CA GLN A 43 21.24 -15.14 -5.53
C GLN A 43 20.73 -13.72 -5.87
N SER A 44 19.40 -13.55 -6.01
CA SER A 44 18.81 -12.22 -6.16
C SER A 44 18.55 -11.55 -4.82
N GLY A 45 18.42 -10.23 -4.83
CA GLY A 45 17.94 -9.44 -3.71
C GLY A 45 16.42 -9.56 -3.49
N GLY A 46 15.69 -10.23 -4.39
CA GLY A 46 14.25 -10.36 -4.35
C GLY A 46 13.51 -9.12 -4.90
N VAL A 47 12.18 -9.20 -4.90
CA VAL A 47 11.28 -8.10 -5.29
C VAL A 47 10.31 -7.86 -4.13
N ARG A 48 10.29 -6.61 -3.62
CA ARG A 48 9.32 -6.16 -2.63
C ARG A 48 8.25 -5.35 -3.33
N VAL A 49 6.98 -5.76 -3.16
CA VAL A 49 5.81 -5.10 -3.73
C VAL A 49 5.10 -4.33 -2.64
N ASN A 50 5.05 -3.02 -2.75
CA ASN A 50 4.33 -2.15 -1.83
C ASN A 50 3.01 -1.69 -2.45
N TYR A 51 2.03 -1.46 -1.57
CA TYR A 51 0.71 -0.91 -1.88
C TYR A 51 0.55 0.36 -1.06
N LEU A 52 0.69 1.51 -1.71
CA LEU A 52 0.79 2.82 -1.07
C LEU A 52 -0.39 3.70 -1.47
N ASP A 53 -0.82 4.60 -0.58
CA ASP A 53 -1.72 5.68 -0.97
C ASP A 53 -0.95 6.78 -1.72
N ASN A 54 -1.70 7.76 -2.26
CA ASN A 54 -1.14 8.93 -2.97
C ASN A 54 -0.32 9.87 -2.06
N HIS A 55 -0.28 9.61 -0.75
CA HIS A 55 0.53 10.33 0.24
C HIS A 55 1.78 9.52 0.66
N GLY A 56 1.94 8.29 0.14
CA GLY A 56 3.07 7.40 0.43
C GLY A 56 2.89 6.52 1.67
N ASN A 57 1.69 6.49 2.26
CA ASN A 57 1.41 5.60 3.39
C ASN A 57 1.11 4.19 2.88
N SER A 58 1.60 3.17 3.62
CA SER A 58 1.25 1.77 3.34
C SER A 58 -0.21 1.52 3.70
N ILE A 59 -0.98 0.98 2.76
CA ILE A 59 -2.42 0.69 2.90
C ILE A 59 -2.72 -0.80 2.90
N GLU A 60 -1.72 -1.63 2.59
CA GLU A 60 -1.82 -3.09 2.59
C GLU A 60 -0.45 -3.68 2.92
N THR A 61 -0.43 -4.91 3.42
CA THR A 61 0.81 -5.64 3.69
C THR A 61 1.60 -5.84 2.40
N PRO A 62 2.89 -5.46 2.36
CA PRO A 62 3.75 -5.70 1.21
C PRO A 62 3.90 -7.19 0.91
N ASP A 63 4.05 -7.54 -0.37
CA ASP A 63 4.41 -8.89 -0.79
C ASP A 63 5.91 -8.95 -1.09
N ASP A 64 6.58 -9.98 -0.62
CA ASP A 64 7.99 -10.23 -0.91
C ASP A 64 8.12 -11.47 -1.81
N ILE A 65 8.66 -11.26 -3.01
CA ILE A 65 9.01 -12.34 -3.93
C ILE A 65 10.49 -12.65 -3.71
N THR A 66 10.71 -13.68 -2.94
CA THR A 66 12.06 -14.20 -2.67
C THR A 66 12.40 -15.28 -3.66
N GLY A 67 13.65 -15.45 -3.95
CA GLY A 67 14.12 -16.54 -4.81
C GLY A 67 15.62 -16.76 -4.61
N THR A 68 15.99 -18.02 -4.58
CA THR A 68 17.37 -18.43 -4.60
C THR A 68 17.76 -18.73 -6.04
N GLU A 69 18.97 -18.33 -6.44
CA GLU A 69 19.54 -18.68 -7.75
C GLU A 69 18.66 -18.24 -8.95
N ASN A 70 18.08 -17.03 -8.90
CA ASN A 70 17.15 -16.56 -9.92
C ASN A 70 17.53 -15.21 -10.61
N VAL A 71 18.75 -14.68 -10.39
CA VAL A 71 19.24 -13.51 -11.13
C VAL A 71 19.11 -13.75 -12.64
N GLY A 72 18.55 -12.76 -13.37
CA GLY A 72 18.29 -12.84 -14.81
C GLY A 72 17.01 -13.61 -15.21
N LEU A 73 16.30 -14.25 -14.26
CA LEU A 73 14.98 -14.82 -14.53
C LEU A 73 13.89 -13.74 -14.43
N PRO A 74 12.77 -13.88 -15.17
CA PRO A 74 11.69 -12.90 -15.13
C PRO A 74 10.90 -12.97 -13.82
N TYR A 75 10.36 -11.82 -13.39
CA TYR A 75 9.31 -11.73 -12.38
C TYR A 75 8.13 -10.94 -12.92
N THR A 76 6.96 -11.18 -12.32
CA THR A 76 5.71 -10.46 -12.60
C THR A 76 5.02 -10.17 -11.29
N THR A 77 4.52 -8.94 -11.13
CA THR A 77 3.69 -8.52 -10.00
C THR A 77 2.33 -8.06 -10.48
N SER A 78 1.36 -7.95 -9.59
CA SER A 78 0.00 -7.50 -9.90
C SER A 78 -0.54 -6.60 -8.80
N PRO A 79 -1.39 -5.61 -9.14
CA PRO A 79 -2.08 -4.81 -8.14
C PRO A 79 -3.08 -5.66 -7.34
N LYS A 80 -3.37 -5.26 -6.10
CA LYS A 80 -4.44 -5.82 -5.28
C LYS A 80 -5.71 -4.97 -5.40
N THR A 81 -6.87 -5.59 -5.22
CA THR A 81 -8.12 -4.87 -4.97
C THR A 81 -8.16 -4.52 -3.49
N ILE A 82 -8.14 -3.23 -3.15
CA ILE A 82 -8.13 -2.74 -1.77
C ILE A 82 -9.44 -2.00 -1.52
N PRO A 83 -10.23 -2.37 -0.50
CA PRO A 83 -11.50 -1.72 -0.21
C PRO A 83 -11.34 -0.20 -0.02
N TYR A 84 -12.25 0.57 -0.61
CA TYR A 84 -12.29 2.03 -0.56
C TYR A 84 -11.15 2.75 -1.30
N TYR A 85 -10.33 2.04 -2.07
CA TYR A 85 -9.24 2.63 -2.82
C TYR A 85 -9.33 2.29 -4.31
N ASP A 86 -8.96 3.24 -5.15
CA ASP A 86 -8.81 3.08 -6.58
C ASP A 86 -7.32 3.06 -6.94
N LEU A 87 -6.91 2.14 -7.79
CA LEU A 87 -5.55 2.10 -8.33
C LEU A 87 -5.35 3.29 -9.27
N ILE A 88 -4.37 4.15 -8.99
CA ILE A 88 -4.06 5.31 -9.82
C ILE A 88 -2.74 5.19 -10.59
N THR A 89 -1.82 4.34 -10.12
CA THR A 89 -0.55 4.13 -10.82
C THR A 89 -0.13 2.67 -10.80
N VAL A 90 0.10 2.11 -11.99
CA VAL A 90 0.79 0.84 -12.18
C VAL A 90 2.26 1.16 -12.47
N PRO A 91 3.21 0.64 -11.68
CA PRO A 91 4.62 0.94 -11.87
C PRO A 91 5.16 0.32 -13.16
N THR A 92 6.10 1.00 -13.83
CA THR A 92 6.71 0.53 -15.08
C THR A 92 7.53 -0.75 -14.89
N ASN A 93 7.99 -1.00 -13.67
CA ASN A 93 8.74 -2.19 -13.27
C ASN A 93 7.85 -3.26 -12.60
N ALA A 94 6.53 -3.26 -12.88
CA ALA A 94 5.64 -4.34 -12.42
C ALA A 94 6.07 -5.72 -12.96
N ASN A 95 6.76 -5.72 -14.11
CA ASN A 95 7.39 -6.88 -14.71
C ASN A 95 8.86 -6.56 -14.98
N GLY A 96 9.73 -7.53 -14.79
CA GLY A 96 11.15 -7.33 -15.03
C GLY A 96 11.95 -8.62 -14.88
N VAL A 97 13.23 -8.47 -14.62
CA VAL A 97 14.14 -9.58 -14.32
C VAL A 97 14.79 -9.37 -12.96
N PHE A 98 14.97 -10.47 -12.22
CA PHE A 98 15.64 -10.43 -10.93
C PHE A 98 17.10 -9.96 -11.07
N THR A 99 17.50 -9.09 -10.16
CA THR A 99 18.87 -8.56 -10.05
C THR A 99 19.52 -8.99 -8.73
N VAL A 100 20.83 -8.85 -8.62
CA VAL A 100 21.54 -9.05 -7.35
C VAL A 100 21.07 -8.05 -6.29
N ALA A 101 20.82 -6.79 -6.69
CA ALA A 101 20.22 -5.79 -5.82
C ALA A 101 18.72 -6.05 -5.60
N PRO A 102 18.17 -5.74 -4.43
CA PRO A 102 16.72 -5.80 -4.21
C PRO A 102 15.98 -4.81 -5.11
N ILE A 103 14.78 -5.20 -5.55
CA ILE A 103 13.88 -4.43 -6.40
C ILE A 103 12.65 -4.04 -5.59
N THR A 104 12.22 -2.77 -5.71
CA THR A 104 10.95 -2.31 -5.12
C THR A 104 9.97 -1.99 -6.25
N VAL A 105 8.72 -2.43 -6.08
CA VAL A 105 7.59 -2.21 -7.00
C VAL A 105 6.49 -1.55 -6.19
N ASP A 106 6.12 -0.30 -6.53
CA ASP A 106 5.14 0.50 -5.78
C ASP A 106 3.87 0.70 -6.60
N TYR A 107 2.77 0.05 -6.20
CA TYR A 107 1.43 0.34 -6.71
C TYR A 107 0.84 1.49 -5.90
N ILE A 108 0.38 2.55 -6.59
CA ILE A 108 -0.16 3.74 -5.94
C ILE A 108 -1.68 3.76 -6.10
N TYR A 109 -2.35 4.03 -4.99
CA TYR A 109 -3.79 4.08 -4.87
C TYR A 109 -4.23 5.44 -4.33
N LYS A 110 -5.48 5.78 -4.60
CA LYS A 110 -6.14 6.93 -3.99
C LYS A 110 -7.38 6.44 -3.25
N ARG A 111 -7.60 6.92 -2.02
CA ARG A 111 -8.85 6.65 -1.32
C ARG A 111 -10.01 7.32 -2.05
N GLN A 112 -11.12 6.62 -2.18
CA GLN A 112 -12.34 7.13 -2.81
C GLN A 112 -12.94 8.28 -2.02
N ASP A 113 -13.55 9.22 -2.73
CA ASP A 113 -14.29 10.31 -2.11
C ASP A 113 -15.62 9.77 -1.56
N ALA A 114 -16.02 10.28 -0.42
CA ALA A 114 -17.33 10.09 0.18
C ALA A 114 -18.21 11.31 -0.05
N GLY A 115 -19.51 11.17 0.23
CA GLY A 115 -20.38 12.33 0.42
C GLY A 115 -20.04 13.07 1.70
N ASN A 116 -20.37 14.37 1.74
CA ASN A 116 -20.19 15.20 2.92
C ASN A 116 -21.15 14.77 4.04
N VAL A 117 -20.76 15.00 5.29
CA VAL A 117 -21.66 14.92 6.44
C VAL A 117 -22.05 16.33 6.85
N ILE A 118 -23.34 16.65 6.80
CA ILE A 118 -23.90 17.94 7.13
C ILE A 118 -24.47 17.84 8.56
N ILE A 119 -24.01 18.68 9.47
CA ILE A 119 -24.46 18.72 10.86
C ILE A 119 -25.35 19.93 11.05
N GLU A 120 -26.57 19.68 11.45
CA GLU A 120 -27.60 20.71 11.63
C GLU A 120 -28.05 20.77 13.08
N TYR A 121 -28.28 21.98 13.56
CA TYR A 121 -28.80 22.28 14.88
C TYR A 121 -30.12 23.03 14.70
N LEU A 122 -31.26 22.36 14.86
CA LEU A 122 -32.57 22.90 14.54
C LEU A 122 -33.42 23.08 15.80
N ASP A 123 -34.39 24.03 15.75
CA ASP A 123 -35.45 24.09 16.75
C ASP A 123 -36.39 22.87 16.64
N GLU A 124 -37.26 22.66 17.62
CA GLU A 124 -38.17 21.51 17.65
C GLU A 124 -39.20 21.50 16.52
N ASN A 125 -39.40 22.61 15.82
CA ASN A 125 -40.29 22.68 14.66
C ASN A 125 -39.56 22.29 13.37
N GLY A 126 -38.22 22.14 13.42
CA GLY A 126 -37.37 21.71 12.29
C GLY A 126 -37.20 22.77 11.20
N ASN A 127 -37.65 24.00 11.44
CA ASN A 127 -37.69 25.02 10.41
C ASN A 127 -36.69 26.16 10.59
N VAL A 128 -36.13 26.30 11.79
CA VAL A 128 -35.19 27.37 12.11
C VAL A 128 -33.88 26.80 12.56
N PRO A 129 -32.81 26.94 11.76
CA PRO A 129 -31.48 26.56 12.19
C PRO A 129 -31.01 27.55 13.27
N LEU A 130 -30.46 27.01 14.36
CA LEU A 130 -29.86 27.81 15.45
C LEU A 130 -28.47 28.31 15.08
N GLU A 131 -27.86 27.69 14.12
CA GLU A 131 -26.53 27.98 13.57
C GLU A 131 -26.45 27.54 12.11
N THR A 132 -25.52 28.12 11.34
CA THR A 132 -25.20 27.61 10.00
C THR A 132 -24.74 26.17 10.06
N PRO A 133 -25.26 25.26 9.21
CA PRO A 133 -24.84 23.88 9.21
C PRO A 133 -23.33 23.72 9.08
N GLU A 134 -22.76 22.84 9.88
CA GLU A 134 -21.35 22.45 9.79
C GLU A 134 -21.22 21.36 8.73
N VAL A 135 -20.18 21.43 7.90
CA VAL A 135 -19.93 20.44 6.84
C VAL A 135 -18.61 19.74 7.10
N LEU A 136 -18.67 18.43 7.32
CA LEU A 136 -17.49 17.58 7.30
C LEU A 136 -17.27 17.12 5.86
N ASP A 137 -16.17 17.59 5.26
CA ASP A 137 -15.78 17.23 3.90
C ASP A 137 -15.48 15.75 3.78
N GLY A 138 -16.05 15.10 2.75
CA GLY A 138 -15.90 13.67 2.45
C GLY A 138 -14.75 13.31 1.50
N THR A 139 -13.96 14.30 1.03
CA THR A 139 -12.86 14.05 0.08
C THR A 139 -11.86 13.07 0.65
N GLU A 140 -11.60 11.98 -0.09
CA GLU A 140 -10.70 10.89 0.31
C GLU A 140 -11.06 10.25 1.67
N LYS A 141 -12.36 10.18 2.01
CA LYS A 141 -12.80 9.68 3.32
C LYS A 141 -13.76 8.49 3.28
N LEU A 142 -14.05 7.92 2.12
CA LEU A 142 -14.96 6.78 2.04
C LEU A 142 -14.53 5.68 3.02
N GLY A 143 -15.48 5.23 3.88
CA GLY A 143 -15.24 4.22 4.90
C GLY A 143 -14.51 4.71 6.17
N MET A 144 -14.09 5.98 6.25
CA MET A 144 -13.51 6.55 7.47
C MET A 144 -14.58 6.91 8.50
N PRO A 145 -14.29 6.86 9.81
CA PRO A 145 -15.22 7.29 10.83
C PRO A 145 -15.37 8.82 10.85
N TYR A 146 -16.55 9.29 11.26
CA TYR A 146 -16.79 10.67 11.66
C TYR A 146 -17.48 10.73 13.02
N THR A 147 -17.33 11.87 13.69
CA THR A 147 -17.96 12.16 14.98
C THR A 147 -18.48 13.59 14.96
N SER A 148 -19.69 13.78 15.47
CA SER A 148 -20.26 15.09 15.76
C SER A 148 -20.70 15.17 17.22
N SER A 149 -20.97 16.35 17.72
CA SER A 149 -21.32 16.56 19.13
C SER A 149 -22.40 17.59 19.31
N VAL A 150 -23.12 17.48 20.43
CA VAL A 150 -24.07 18.49 20.90
C VAL A 150 -23.35 19.81 21.11
N LYS A 151 -23.98 20.92 20.67
CA LYS A 151 -23.56 22.30 21.00
C LYS A 151 -24.52 22.90 22.05
N SER A 152 -24.02 23.86 22.82
CA SER A 152 -24.84 24.63 23.77
C SER A 152 -25.28 25.93 23.11
N PHE A 153 -26.59 26.21 23.16
CA PHE A 153 -27.16 27.48 22.72
C PHE A 153 -27.88 28.15 23.89
N ASP A 154 -27.69 29.45 24.02
CA ASP A 154 -28.40 30.24 25.04
C ASP A 154 -29.90 30.10 24.84
N ASN A 155 -30.65 29.92 25.96
CA ASN A 155 -32.10 29.75 25.98
C ASN A 155 -32.67 28.52 25.25
N PHE A 156 -31.83 27.52 24.91
CA PHE A 156 -32.28 26.27 24.34
C PHE A 156 -31.76 25.06 25.14
N ASP A 157 -32.56 24.03 25.19
CA ASP A 157 -32.17 22.71 25.69
C ASP A 157 -32.21 21.70 24.55
N VAL A 158 -31.22 20.80 24.49
CA VAL A 158 -31.22 19.70 23.53
C VAL A 158 -32.32 18.71 23.92
N ILE A 159 -33.18 18.34 22.98
CA ILE A 159 -34.25 17.36 23.18
C ILE A 159 -34.07 16.10 22.36
N SER A 160 -33.22 16.14 21.30
CA SER A 160 -32.89 14.95 20.53
C SER A 160 -31.44 14.96 20.08
N VAL A 161 -30.77 13.83 20.35
CA VAL A 161 -29.44 13.53 19.84
C VAL A 161 -29.60 12.44 18.78
N PRO A 162 -29.14 12.65 17.55
CA PRO A 162 -29.35 11.70 16.47
C PRO A 162 -28.52 10.42 16.68
N THR A 163 -29.03 9.28 16.26
CA THR A 163 -28.34 7.98 16.36
C THR A 163 -27.10 7.91 15.48
N ASN A 164 -27.06 8.74 14.41
CA ASN A 164 -25.92 8.87 13.52
C ASN A 164 -24.98 10.04 13.86
N ALA A 165 -24.98 10.49 15.13
CA ALA A 165 -24.00 11.47 15.62
C ALA A 165 -22.54 11.01 15.40
N ASN A 166 -22.34 9.70 15.45
CA ASN A 166 -21.10 9.03 15.07
C ASN A 166 -21.42 8.00 13.97
N GLY A 167 -20.56 7.92 12.98
CA GLY A 167 -20.79 7.01 11.86
C GLY A 167 -19.53 6.85 11.00
N THR A 168 -19.76 6.38 9.78
CA THR A 168 -18.72 6.27 8.75
C THR A 168 -19.14 7.04 7.51
N PHE A 169 -18.20 7.67 6.84
CA PHE A 169 -18.41 8.31 5.57
C PHE A 169 -18.81 7.29 4.50
N VAL A 170 -19.91 7.54 3.79
CA VAL A 170 -20.43 6.72 2.68
C VAL A 170 -20.42 7.51 1.38
N SER A 171 -20.69 6.88 0.24
CA SER A 171 -20.67 7.53 -1.08
C SER A 171 -21.71 8.66 -1.25
N GLY A 172 -22.82 8.63 -0.50
CA GLY A 172 -23.83 9.68 -0.49
C GLY A 172 -23.65 10.66 0.66
N SER A 173 -24.16 11.89 0.51
CA SER A 173 -24.20 12.86 1.61
C SER A 173 -25.10 12.37 2.74
N GLN A 174 -24.70 12.66 3.97
CA GLN A 174 -25.40 12.29 5.21
C GLN A 174 -25.74 13.55 5.99
N THR A 175 -26.89 13.57 6.66
CA THR A 175 -27.27 14.65 7.56
C THR A 175 -27.38 14.14 9.00
N VAL A 176 -26.82 14.88 9.92
CA VAL A 176 -26.87 14.67 11.37
C VAL A 176 -27.62 15.84 11.98
N THR A 177 -28.82 15.60 12.52
CA THR A 177 -29.70 16.68 13.01
C THR A 177 -29.87 16.59 14.52
N TYR A 178 -29.36 17.58 15.23
CA TYR A 178 -29.64 17.79 16.65
C TYR A 178 -30.86 18.70 16.80
N VAL A 179 -31.82 18.33 17.68
CA VAL A 179 -33.05 19.09 17.87
C VAL A 179 -33.08 19.71 19.26
N TYR A 180 -33.50 20.96 19.32
CA TYR A 180 -33.52 21.80 20.50
C TYR A 180 -34.90 22.37 20.75
N ARG A 181 -35.24 22.58 22.03
CA ARG A 181 -36.42 23.29 22.48
C ARG A 181 -36.02 24.56 23.16
N ARG A 182 -36.78 25.63 22.91
CA ARG A 182 -36.58 26.89 23.64
C ARG A 182 -37.00 26.72 25.07
N LYS A 183 -36.20 27.21 26.00
CA LYS A 183 -36.51 27.21 27.43
C LYS A 183 -37.72 28.09 27.72
N ASP A 184 -38.60 27.62 28.61
CA ASP A 184 -39.72 28.45 29.05
C ASP A 184 -39.23 29.69 29.79
N ALA A 185 -39.82 30.83 29.47
CA ALA A 185 -39.57 32.03 30.24
C ALA A 185 -40.19 31.81 31.63
N GLY A 186 -39.37 31.86 32.69
CA GLY A 186 -39.89 31.82 34.06
C GLY A 186 -40.96 32.91 34.25
N ASN A 187 -42.10 32.54 34.80
CA ASN A 187 -43.11 33.52 35.18
C ASN A 187 -42.50 34.51 36.20
N VAL A 188 -42.56 35.80 35.87
CA VAL A 188 -42.21 36.89 36.76
C VAL A 188 -43.36 37.16 37.68
#